data_6f8c942070613e033873945e46de52ee
#
_entry.id   6f8c942070613e033873945e46de52ee
#
_cell.length_a   1.000
_cell.length_b   1.000
_cell.length_c   1.000
_cell.angle_alpha   90.00
_cell.angle_beta   90.00
_cell.angle_gamma   90.00
#
_symmetry.space_group_name_H-M   'P 1'
#
loop_
_entity.id
_entity.type
_entity.pdbx_description
1 polymer ?
#
loop_
_entity_poly.entity_id
_entity_poly.type
_entity_poly.pdbx_seq_one_letter_code
_entity_poly.pdbx_strand_id
1 'polypeptide(L)'
;MENVVNINKEVSIVAYYFRNRGDRLRCFPKRMEYDNKRVDFSETGLRHPTKKGQRMVHVFDMTDGSADYRLEFDAERLIWTLVSISDLHYAASGAQPAFAA
;
A
#
# COMPACT_ATOMS: atom_id res chain seq x y z
N MET A 1 -11.07 -2.00 18.02
CA MET A 1 -11.72 -1.34 16.90
C MET A 1 -10.71 -0.62 16.06
N GLU A 2 -10.79 -0.77 14.76
CA GLU A 2 -9.84 -0.13 13.86
C GLU A 2 -10.16 1.31 13.63
N ASN A 3 -9.13 2.13 13.59
CA ASN A 3 -9.27 3.49 13.13
C ASN A 3 -8.82 3.55 11.68
N VAL A 4 -9.77 3.61 10.80
CA VAL A 4 -9.49 3.69 9.37
C VAL A 4 -9.96 5.03 8.87
N VAL A 5 -9.04 5.76 8.24
CA VAL A 5 -9.36 7.05 7.66
C VAL A 5 -9.36 6.89 6.15
N ASN A 6 -10.47 7.21 5.54
CA ASN A 6 -10.60 7.14 4.09
C ASN A 6 -10.09 8.43 3.49
N ILE A 7 -9.15 8.32 2.59
CA ILE A 7 -8.46 9.47 2.02
C ILE A 7 -8.89 9.69 0.57
N ASN A 8 -8.70 8.68 -0.26
CA ASN A 8 -9.09 8.69 -1.68
C ASN A 8 -8.50 9.87 -2.45
N LYS A 9 -7.19 10.05 -2.32
CA LYS A 9 -6.48 11.13 -3.00
C LYS A 9 -5.37 10.57 -3.85
N GLU A 10 -5.15 11.21 -4.98
CA GLU A 10 -4.01 10.88 -5.82
C GLU A 10 -2.73 11.31 -5.11
N VAL A 11 -1.70 10.46 -5.18
CA VAL A 11 -0.45 10.68 -4.48
C VAL A 11 0.72 10.40 -5.40
N SER A 12 1.89 10.85 -4.98
CA SER A 12 3.13 10.59 -5.70
C SER A 12 3.81 9.37 -5.09
N ILE A 13 4.29 8.49 -5.93
CA ILE A 13 4.90 7.23 -5.49
C ILE A 13 6.25 7.04 -6.19
N VAL A 14 7.24 6.65 -5.40
CA VAL A 14 8.47 6.09 -5.96
C VAL A 14 8.34 4.58 -5.83
N ALA A 15 8.40 3.89 -6.94
CA ALA A 15 8.22 2.45 -6.94
C ALA A 15 9.42 1.76 -7.54
N TYR A 16 9.70 0.56 -7.05
CA TYR A 16 10.70 -0.32 -7.64
C TYR A 16 9.98 -1.28 -8.57
N TYR A 17 10.57 -1.55 -9.71
CA TYR A 17 10.08 -2.55 -10.63
C TYR A 17 11.19 -3.55 -10.86
N PHE A 18 10.88 -4.82 -10.62
CA PHE A 18 11.86 -5.88 -10.73
C PHE A 18 11.49 -6.77 -11.89
N ARG A 19 12.48 -7.15 -12.64
CA ARG A 19 12.24 -7.99 -13.81
C ARG A 19 11.73 -9.37 -13.41
N ASN A 20 12.30 -9.92 -12.35
CA ASN A 20 11.96 -11.28 -11.96
C ASN A 20 12.21 -11.42 -10.47
N ARG A 21 11.16 -11.59 -9.71
CA ARG A 21 11.24 -11.78 -8.28
C ARG A 21 10.61 -13.11 -7.85
N GLY A 22 10.36 -14.02 -8.80
CA GLY A 22 9.70 -15.25 -8.47
C GLY A 22 8.26 -14.99 -8.07
N ASP A 23 7.87 -15.43 -6.88
CA ASP A 23 6.51 -15.21 -6.39
C ASP A 23 6.37 -13.95 -5.56
N ARG A 24 7.39 -13.09 -5.55
CA ARG A 24 7.33 -11.85 -4.81
C ARG A 24 6.74 -10.74 -5.66
N LEU A 25 6.51 -9.59 -5.02
CA LEU A 25 6.02 -8.42 -5.73
C LEU A 25 7.04 -7.97 -6.76
N ARG A 26 6.62 -7.81 -8.00
CA ARG A 26 7.49 -7.29 -9.05
C ARG A 26 7.46 -5.78 -9.08
N CYS A 27 6.36 -5.18 -8.64
CA CYS A 27 6.23 -3.75 -8.47
C CYS A 27 6.05 -3.49 -6.99
N PHE A 28 6.86 -2.62 -6.44
CA PHE A 28 6.85 -2.39 -5.01
C PHE A 28 6.87 -0.89 -4.76
N PRO A 29 5.80 -0.31 -4.19
CA PRO A 29 5.83 1.09 -3.83
C PRO A 29 6.75 1.29 -2.64
N LYS A 30 7.81 2.03 -2.86
CA LYS A 30 8.84 2.21 -1.85
C LYS A 30 8.56 3.42 -0.98
N ARG A 31 8.06 4.48 -1.59
CA ARG A 31 7.86 5.73 -0.87
C ARG A 31 6.66 6.45 -1.44
N MET A 32 5.90 7.06 -0.57
CA MET A 32 4.76 7.89 -0.95
C MET A 32 4.99 9.31 -0.46
N GLU A 33 4.56 10.28 -1.26
CA GLU A 33 4.55 11.68 -0.84
C GLU A 33 3.13 12.21 -0.96
N TYR A 34 2.65 12.79 0.11
CA TYR A 34 1.27 13.12 0.25
C TYR A 34 1.16 14.24 1.28
N ASP A 35 0.56 15.36 0.94
CA ASP A 35 0.36 16.51 1.82
C ASP A 35 1.65 16.93 2.50
N ASN A 36 2.73 17.03 1.71
CA ASN A 36 4.06 17.42 2.20
C ASN A 36 4.63 16.45 3.21
N LYS A 37 4.12 15.23 3.24
CA LYS A 37 4.64 14.18 4.10
C LYS A 37 5.27 13.11 3.25
N ARG A 38 6.29 12.50 3.80
CA ARG A 38 6.98 11.40 3.14
C ARG A 38 6.77 10.15 3.98
N VAL A 39 6.33 9.09 3.34
CA VAL A 39 6.12 7.81 3.98
C VAL A 39 6.96 6.78 3.26
N ASP A 40 7.84 6.11 4.01
CA ASP A 40 8.67 5.04 3.46
C ASP A 40 8.07 3.70 3.87
N PHE A 41 7.83 2.84 2.91
CA PHE A 41 7.18 1.56 3.16
C PHE A 41 8.21 0.47 3.36
N SER A 42 7.89 -0.49 4.21
CA SER A 42 8.70 -1.68 4.36
C SER A 42 8.41 -2.62 3.18
N GLU A 43 9.23 -3.66 3.07
CA GLU A 43 9.06 -4.60 1.97
C GLU A 43 7.98 -5.64 2.22
N THR A 44 7.31 -5.56 3.34
CA THR A 44 6.27 -6.52 3.66
C THR A 44 4.95 -5.95 3.23
N GLY A 45 4.56 -6.18 2.02
CA GLY A 45 3.29 -5.69 1.52
C GLY A 45 2.60 -6.78 0.73
N LEU A 46 1.33 -6.59 0.48
CA LEU A 46 0.53 -7.48 -0.32
C LEU A 46 0.01 -6.72 -1.52
N ARG A 47 0.00 -7.38 -2.66
CA ARG A 47 -0.61 -6.83 -3.84
C ARG A 47 -1.68 -7.78 -4.35
N HIS A 48 -2.83 -7.26 -4.68
CA HIS A 48 -3.87 -8.06 -5.30
C HIS A 48 -4.61 -7.21 -6.33
N PRO A 49 -4.97 -7.80 -7.46
CA PRO A 49 -5.71 -7.07 -8.48
C PRO A 49 -7.17 -6.99 -8.08
N THR A 50 -7.82 -5.92 -8.47
CA THR A 50 -9.22 -5.71 -8.21
C THR A 50 -9.83 -5.04 -9.42
N LYS A 51 -11.00 -5.53 -9.81
CA LYS A 51 -11.69 -4.96 -10.95
C LYS A 51 -12.58 -3.81 -10.48
N LYS A 52 -12.46 -2.67 -11.13
CA LYS A 52 -13.33 -1.55 -10.87
C LYS A 52 -14.01 -1.17 -12.18
N GLY A 53 -15.26 -1.52 -12.30
CA GLY A 53 -15.98 -1.34 -13.56
C GLY A 53 -15.31 -2.16 -14.64
N GLN A 54 -14.85 -1.49 -15.70
CA GLN A 54 -14.17 -2.15 -16.80
C GLN A 54 -12.66 -2.15 -16.63
N ARG A 55 -12.17 -1.56 -15.52
CA ARG A 55 -10.73 -1.40 -15.35
C ARG A 55 -10.20 -2.33 -14.30
N MET A 56 -8.97 -2.76 -14.50
CA MET A 56 -8.24 -3.52 -13.51
C MET A 56 -7.31 -2.58 -12.78
N VAL A 57 -7.40 -2.54 -11.47
CA VAL A 57 -6.47 -1.78 -10.65
C VAL A 57 -5.74 -2.74 -9.74
N HIS A 58 -4.54 -2.34 -9.34
CA HIS A 58 -3.74 -3.13 -8.43
C HIS A 58 -3.81 -2.49 -7.05
N VAL A 59 -4.22 -3.27 -6.06
CA VAL A 59 -4.33 -2.80 -4.70
C VAL A 59 -3.12 -3.27 -3.93
N PHE A 60 -2.47 -2.34 -3.24
CA PHE A 60 -1.31 -2.64 -2.43
C PHE A 60 -1.65 -2.29 -0.98
N ASP A 61 -1.49 -3.26 -0.09
CA ASP A 61 -1.62 -3.01 1.34
C ASP A 61 -0.22 -2.98 1.91
N MET A 62 0.24 -1.79 2.28
CA MET A 62 1.61 -1.54 2.68
C MET A 62 1.65 -1.05 4.11
N THR A 63 2.83 -1.09 4.71
CA THR A 63 3.00 -0.58 6.06
C THR A 63 4.31 0.18 6.16
N ASP A 64 4.35 1.19 7.02
CA ASP A 64 5.59 1.87 7.35
C ASP A 64 6.12 1.45 8.73
N GLY A 65 5.48 0.44 9.33
CA GLY A 65 5.86 -0.02 10.66
C GLY A 65 4.95 0.50 11.75
N SER A 66 4.22 1.57 11.50
CA SER A 66 3.32 2.12 12.51
C SER A 66 1.89 2.27 12.01
N ALA A 67 1.71 2.35 10.72
CA ALA A 67 0.37 2.44 10.13
C ALA A 67 0.32 1.61 8.87
N ASP A 68 -0.88 1.23 8.48
CA ASP A 68 -1.11 0.48 7.25
C ASP A 68 -1.77 1.39 6.24
N TYR A 69 -1.37 1.24 4.99
CA TYR A 69 -1.81 2.11 3.92
C TYR A 69 -2.36 1.25 2.79
N ARG A 70 -3.53 1.58 2.32
CA ARG A 70 -4.08 0.94 1.13
C ARG A 70 -3.91 1.87 -0.05
N LEU A 71 -3.20 1.39 -1.05
CA LEU A 71 -2.93 2.12 -2.28
C LEU A 71 -3.57 1.41 -3.45
N GLU A 72 -4.02 2.18 -4.44
CA GLU A 72 -4.49 1.62 -5.69
C GLU A 72 -3.66 2.19 -6.82
N PHE A 73 -3.22 1.32 -7.71
CA PHE A 73 -2.48 1.72 -8.89
C PHE A 73 -3.31 1.38 -10.12
N ASP A 74 -3.65 2.40 -10.87
CA ASP A 74 -4.32 2.25 -12.16
C ASP A 74 -3.23 2.24 -13.21
N ALA A 75 -2.89 1.06 -13.71
CA ALA A 75 -1.77 0.93 -14.63
C ALA A 75 -2.08 1.53 -15.99
N GLU A 76 -3.34 1.67 -16.32
CA GLU A 76 -3.72 2.24 -17.60
C GLU A 76 -3.46 3.74 -17.62
N ARG A 77 -3.75 4.43 -16.52
CA ARG A 77 -3.53 5.86 -16.42
C ARG A 77 -2.27 6.23 -15.67
N LEU A 78 -1.62 5.25 -15.06
CA LEU A 78 -0.40 5.45 -14.27
C LEU A 78 -0.65 6.38 -13.09
N ILE A 79 -1.76 6.15 -12.40
CA ILE A 79 -2.16 6.97 -11.26
C ILE A 79 -2.16 6.12 -10.01
N TRP A 80 -1.54 6.64 -8.96
CA TRP A 80 -1.57 6.04 -7.64
C TRP A 80 -2.52 6.83 -6.76
N THR A 81 -3.40 6.12 -6.05
CA THR A 81 -4.37 6.71 -5.14
C THR A 81 -4.15 6.14 -3.76
N LEU A 82 -4.04 7.01 -2.77
CA LEU A 82 -4.05 6.59 -1.38
C LEU A 82 -5.52 6.44 -0.98
N VAL A 83 -5.95 5.22 -0.76
CA VAL A 83 -7.35 4.94 -0.48
C VAL A 83 -7.64 5.17 0.99
N SER A 84 -6.82 4.61 1.87
CA SER A 84 -7.09 4.70 3.30
C SER A 84 -5.82 4.47 4.10
N ILE A 85 -5.86 4.95 5.34
CA ILE A 85 -4.79 4.75 6.32
C ILE A 85 -5.45 4.15 7.56
N SER A 86 -4.83 3.11 8.09
CA SER A 86 -5.25 2.50 9.34
C SER A 86 -4.10 2.64 10.33
N ASP A 87 -4.37 3.22 11.48
CA ASP A 87 -3.34 3.36 12.50
C ASP A 87 -3.29 2.17 13.43
N LEU A 88 -4.17 1.19 13.22
CA LEU A 88 -4.12 -0.03 13.94
C LEU A 88 -3.67 -1.10 13.01
N HIS A 89 -2.51 -1.62 13.20
CA HIS A 89 -2.16 -2.72 12.38
C HIS A 89 -2.01 -3.95 13.24
N TYR A 90 -2.52 -4.99 12.75
CA TYR A 90 -2.62 -6.17 13.48
C TYR A 90 -1.56 -7.08 13.16
N ALA A 91 -0.88 -6.63 12.45
CA ALA A 91 0.16 -7.46 12.23
C ALA A 91 1.03 -7.47 13.40
N ALA A 92 0.55 -6.95 13.86
CA ALA A 92 1.07 -6.90 14.66
C ALA A 92 0.82 -7.15 15.68
N SER A 93 0.31 -7.13 15.70
CA SER A 93 -0.07 -7.17 16.32
C SER A 93 -0.43 -7.60 16.59
N GLY A 94 -0.45 -7.84 16.72
CA GLY A 94 -0.87 -8.31 16.94
C GLY A 94 -0.94 -8.55 17.01
N ALA A 95 -1.04 -8.75 17.22
CA ALA A 95 -1.12 -9.03 17.18
C ALA A 95 -0.74 -9.07 17.06
N GLN A 96 -0.26 -9.10 17.21
CA GLN A 96 0.04 -9.21 17.04
C GLN A 96 0.51 -9.16 17.00
N PRO A 97 0.57 -9.32 17.48
CA PRO A 97 1.25 -9.39 17.33
C PRO A 97 1.84 -9.82 16.83
N ALA A 98 1.98 -10.16 16.60
CA ALA A 98 2.33 -10.47 16.01
C ALA A 98 2.93 -10.30 15.34
N PHE A 99 3.34 -10.06 15.09
CA PHE A 99 3.96 -9.77 14.51
C PHE A 99 4.65 -9.14 14.97
N ALA A 100 4.68 -9.03 15.56
CA ALA A 100 4.99 -8.70 15.80
C ALA A 100 5.32 -8.38 16.22
N ALA A 101 5.72 -8.26 16.55
CA ALA A 101 5.93 -8.10 16.66
C ALA A 101 6.21 -8.01 16.76
#